data_eb8d3e9f62e471e57e2684c95fe635c3
#
_entry.id   eb8d3e9f62e471e57e2684c95fe635c3
#
_cell.length_a   1.000
_cell.length_b   1.000
_cell.length_c   1.000
_cell.angle_alpha   90.00
_cell.angle_beta   90.00
_cell.angle_gamma   90.00
#
_symmetry.space_group_name_H-M   'P 1'
#
loop_
_entity.id
_entity.type
_entity.pdbx_description
1 polymer ?
#
loop_
_entity_poly.entity_id
_entity_poly.type
_entity_poly.pdbx_seq_one_letter_code
_entity_poly.pdbx_strand_id
1 'polypeptide(L)'
;MNRLHSVSGLPRVAGHPLGAALVAAVLAWVGPASAEEPPPTRSMVVILAASAPSDWRELALEDTLYLELDRGRVIVELVPRLAPQHVANIKALVREGYFDGLAFYRAQDNYVVQWGDADEKRVPRAAKTSLQPEFTATVGDDFPFTRLPDGDGYAPEVGFSGGFPVGRDRARGTAWLAHCYGAVGVARGNDPASGSGTDLYAVIGQAPRHLDRNITVVGRVVQGMELLSTLPRGPAPMGFYGSAAERTPIRQVRVAADVPAAGRTALQVIRTDTATFAELTEARRNRIDDWNKVPAGHIELCNVPLPTRRP
;
A
#
# COMPACT_ATOMS: atom_id res chain seq x y z
N MET A 1 18.83 -43.55 54.74
CA MET A 1 20.03 -44.38 54.79
C MET A 1 21.17 -43.57 54.22
N ASN A 2 21.97 -43.06 55.18
CA ASN A 2 23.42 -43.20 55.35
C ASN A 2 24.29 -42.73 54.16
N ARG A 3 25.33 -41.94 54.26
CA ARG A 3 26.24 -41.58 55.39
C ARG A 3 26.97 -40.28 55.07
N LEU A 4 27.23 -39.53 56.15
CA LEU A 4 28.26 -38.49 56.27
C LEU A 4 29.68 -39.08 56.17
N HIS A 5 30.62 -38.35 55.58
CA HIS A 5 32.02 -38.39 55.98
C HIS A 5 32.61 -36.99 56.07
N SER A 6 32.96 -36.64 57.24
CA SER A 6 33.80 -35.56 57.70
C SER A 6 35.29 -35.91 57.49
N VAL A 7 36.10 -34.98 57.01
CA VAL A 7 37.55 -35.01 57.30
C VAL A 7 38.03 -33.58 57.54
N SER A 8 38.51 -33.39 58.74
CA SER A 8 39.22 -32.21 59.30
C SER A 8 40.68 -32.15 58.79
N GLY A 9 41.23 -30.93 58.67
CA GLY A 9 42.66 -30.76 58.53
C GLY A 9 43.07 -29.30 58.19
N LEU A 10 43.28 -28.50 59.21
CA LEU A 10 43.98 -27.20 59.12
C LEU A 10 45.49 -27.40 59.22
N PRO A 11 46.30 -26.54 58.54
CA PRO A 11 47.44 -25.97 59.20
C PRO A 11 47.39 -24.44 59.27
N ARG A 12 47.73 -23.90 60.44
CA ARG A 12 48.05 -22.48 60.70
C ARG A 12 49.37 -22.12 60.01
N VAL A 13 49.41 -20.98 59.32
CA VAL A 13 50.63 -20.29 58.99
C VAL A 13 50.53 -18.82 59.43
N ALA A 14 51.63 -18.39 60.01
CA ALA A 14 51.83 -17.15 60.74
C ALA A 14 51.63 -15.86 59.93
N GLY A 15 51.23 -14.84 60.68
CA GLY A 15 50.99 -13.50 60.15
C GLY A 15 52.26 -12.70 59.85
N HIS A 16 52.13 -11.82 58.88
CA HIS A 16 52.98 -10.64 58.71
C HIS A 16 52.07 -9.44 58.47
N PRO A 17 52.32 -8.27 59.04
CA PRO A 17 51.52 -7.07 58.83
C PRO A 17 52.00 -6.37 57.56
N LEU A 18 51.20 -6.25 56.54
CA LEU A 18 51.45 -5.39 55.40
C LEU A 18 50.47 -4.23 55.40
N GLY A 19 51.03 -3.05 55.31
CA GLY A 19 50.32 -1.79 55.41
C GLY A 19 49.19 -1.59 54.45
N ALA A 20 48.12 -1.02 54.93
CA ALA A 20 46.99 -0.57 54.15
C ALA A 20 47.33 0.67 53.35
N ALA A 21 47.53 0.49 52.03
CA ALA A 21 47.54 1.61 51.08
C ALA A 21 46.06 1.87 50.67
N LEU A 22 45.51 2.99 51.16
CA LEU A 22 44.23 3.52 50.74
C LEU A 22 44.36 4.03 49.28
N VAL A 23 43.90 3.24 48.30
CA VAL A 23 43.67 3.72 46.92
C VAL A 23 42.28 4.38 46.89
N ALA A 24 42.29 5.72 46.94
CA ALA A 24 41.06 6.50 46.70
C ALA A 24 40.69 6.36 45.19
N ALA A 25 39.76 5.49 44.89
CA ALA A 25 39.12 5.42 43.57
C ALA A 25 38.25 6.66 43.38
N VAL A 26 38.69 7.63 42.59
CA VAL A 26 37.89 8.74 42.11
C VAL A 26 36.89 8.15 41.09
N LEU A 27 35.69 7.84 41.49
CA LEU A 27 34.60 7.57 40.60
C LEU A 27 34.23 8.87 39.88
N ALA A 28 34.73 9.06 38.67
CA ALA A 28 34.25 10.08 37.77
C ALA A 28 32.82 9.75 37.42
N TRP A 29 31.89 10.53 37.95
CA TRP A 29 30.46 10.46 37.60
C TRP A 29 30.31 11.00 36.16
N VAL A 30 30.28 10.11 35.16
CA VAL A 30 29.87 10.45 33.82
C VAL A 30 28.37 10.62 33.88
N GLY A 31 27.92 11.88 34.00
CA GLY A 31 26.49 12.21 33.88
C GLY A 31 25.94 11.67 32.57
N PRO A 32 24.62 11.34 32.50
CA PRO A 32 24.03 10.94 31.24
C PRO A 32 24.24 12.04 30.23
N ALA A 33 24.90 11.70 29.12
CA ALA A 33 24.99 12.59 27.97
C ALA A 33 23.55 12.95 27.59
N SER A 34 23.18 14.23 27.70
CA SER A 34 21.91 14.72 27.16
C SER A 34 21.89 14.34 25.69
N ALA A 35 21.09 13.36 25.33
CA ALA A 35 20.86 13.07 23.94
C ALA A 35 20.23 14.34 23.35
N GLU A 36 20.97 14.97 22.43
CA GLU A 36 20.47 16.14 21.69
C GLU A 36 19.16 15.72 21.00
N GLU A 37 18.07 16.44 21.27
CA GLU A 37 16.80 16.14 20.60
C GLU A 37 17.02 16.23 19.09
N PRO A 38 16.62 15.20 18.32
CA PRO A 38 16.79 15.24 16.89
C PRO A 38 16.02 16.45 16.33
N PRO A 39 16.59 17.12 15.31
CA PRO A 39 15.94 18.31 14.74
C PRO A 39 14.56 17.98 14.21
N PRO A 40 13.61 18.92 14.27
CA PRO A 40 12.26 18.70 13.77
C PRO A 40 12.28 18.34 12.28
N THR A 41 11.50 17.34 11.90
CA THR A 41 11.36 16.92 10.49
C THR A 41 10.56 17.96 9.71
N ARG A 42 10.96 18.21 8.46
CA ARG A 42 10.16 19.07 7.56
C ARG A 42 8.78 18.44 7.38
N SER A 43 7.73 19.26 7.45
CA SER A 43 6.38 18.75 7.22
C SER A 43 6.17 18.33 5.77
N MET A 44 5.25 17.40 5.53
CA MET A 44 4.88 16.98 4.17
C MET A 44 4.50 18.17 3.27
N VAL A 45 3.80 19.17 3.82
CA VAL A 45 3.42 20.38 3.07
C VAL A 45 4.65 21.14 2.58
N VAL A 46 5.65 21.32 3.44
CA VAL A 46 6.90 22.02 3.10
C VAL A 46 7.72 21.23 2.07
N ILE A 47 7.80 19.90 2.23
CA ILE A 47 8.51 19.03 1.28
C ILE A 47 7.85 19.10 -0.10
N LEU A 48 6.54 18.96 -0.18
CA LEU A 48 5.79 19.02 -1.44
C LEU A 48 5.84 20.38 -2.10
N ALA A 49 5.79 21.46 -1.32
CA ALA A 49 5.92 22.83 -1.85
C ALA A 49 7.31 23.11 -2.45
N ALA A 50 8.34 22.43 -1.95
CA ALA A 50 9.72 22.53 -2.45
C ALA A 50 10.03 21.54 -3.58
N SER A 51 9.09 20.64 -3.93
CA SER A 51 9.31 19.60 -4.94
C SER A 51 9.50 20.18 -6.34
N ALA A 52 10.46 19.63 -7.10
CA ALA A 52 10.69 20.01 -8.48
C ALA A 52 9.61 19.41 -9.42
N PRO A 53 9.38 19.98 -10.60
CA PRO A 53 8.49 19.36 -11.62
C PRO A 53 8.90 17.93 -11.97
N SER A 54 10.20 17.61 -11.95
CA SER A 54 10.75 16.27 -12.22
C SER A 54 10.40 15.23 -11.15
N ASP A 55 9.95 15.63 -9.96
CA ASP A 55 9.49 14.73 -8.90
C ASP A 55 8.08 14.17 -9.18
N TRP A 56 7.45 14.68 -10.21
CA TRP A 56 6.09 14.32 -10.59
C TRP A 56 6.07 13.71 -11.99
N ARG A 57 5.10 12.84 -12.21
CA ARG A 57 4.79 12.32 -13.53
C ARG A 57 3.32 12.46 -13.84
N GLU A 58 3.01 12.65 -15.10
CA GLU A 58 1.63 12.57 -15.59
C GLU A 58 1.14 11.12 -15.61
N LEU A 59 -0.15 10.94 -15.57
CA LEU A 59 -0.78 9.64 -15.78
C LEU A 59 -0.67 9.25 -17.26
N ALA A 60 -0.36 7.99 -17.53
CA ALA A 60 -0.44 7.44 -18.88
C ALA A 60 -1.93 7.34 -19.28
N LEU A 61 -2.35 8.12 -20.28
CA LEU A 61 -3.77 8.19 -20.69
C LEU A 61 -4.33 6.81 -21.08
N GLU A 62 -3.52 5.97 -21.71
CA GLU A 62 -3.90 4.60 -22.09
C GLU A 62 -4.13 3.68 -20.86
N ASP A 63 -3.52 3.98 -19.73
CA ASP A 63 -3.60 3.19 -18.52
C ASP A 63 -4.35 3.92 -17.40
N THR A 64 -5.21 4.87 -17.77
CA THR A 64 -6.04 5.64 -16.85
C THR A 64 -7.51 5.44 -17.16
N LEU A 65 -8.30 5.11 -16.13
CA LEU A 65 -9.76 4.99 -16.24
C LEU A 65 -10.44 6.16 -15.53
N TYR A 66 -11.48 6.68 -16.17
CA TYR A 66 -12.43 7.63 -15.58
C TYR A 66 -13.75 6.91 -15.31
N LEU A 67 -14.12 6.78 -14.03
CA LEU A 67 -15.44 6.33 -13.61
C LEU A 67 -16.29 7.57 -13.31
N GLU A 68 -17.31 7.81 -14.09
CA GLU A 68 -18.21 8.94 -13.92
C GLU A 68 -19.39 8.54 -13.04
N LEU A 69 -19.50 9.19 -11.88
CA LEU A 69 -20.60 9.06 -10.95
C LEU A 69 -21.42 10.36 -10.93
N ASP A 70 -22.63 10.33 -10.38
CA ASP A 70 -23.44 11.54 -10.22
C ASP A 70 -22.76 12.62 -9.39
N ARG A 71 -21.96 12.21 -8.42
CA ARG A 71 -21.26 13.08 -7.48
C ARG A 71 -19.85 13.50 -7.92
N GLY A 72 -19.36 13.01 -9.07
CA GLY A 72 -18.03 13.35 -9.56
C GLY A 72 -17.33 12.18 -10.22
N ARG A 73 -16.06 12.39 -10.55
CA ARG A 73 -15.19 11.45 -11.25
C ARG A 73 -14.23 10.75 -10.29
N VAL A 74 -14.19 9.43 -10.37
CA VAL A 74 -13.12 8.63 -9.79
C VAL A 74 -12.09 8.33 -10.89
N ILE A 75 -10.80 8.51 -10.59
CA ILE A 75 -9.70 8.23 -11.51
C ILE A 75 -8.91 7.05 -10.98
N VAL A 76 -8.79 6.01 -11.81
CA VAL A 76 -8.00 4.80 -11.53
C VAL A 76 -6.80 4.76 -12.45
N GLU A 77 -5.61 4.62 -11.91
CA GLU A 77 -4.39 4.33 -12.65
C GLU A 77 -4.19 2.81 -12.68
N LEU A 78 -4.10 2.24 -13.88
CA LEU A 78 -3.84 0.82 -14.12
C LEU A 78 -2.34 0.53 -14.21
N VAL A 79 -1.93 -0.73 -13.97
CA VAL A 79 -0.52 -1.14 -13.96
C VAL A 79 -0.28 -2.37 -14.84
N PRO A 80 -0.20 -2.18 -16.18
CA PRO A 80 -0.04 -3.31 -17.13
C PRO A 80 1.25 -4.10 -16.92
N ARG A 81 2.27 -3.51 -16.29
CA ARG A 81 3.54 -4.19 -16.02
C ARG A 81 3.38 -5.42 -15.10
N LEU A 82 2.43 -5.39 -14.16
CA LEU A 82 2.24 -6.45 -13.16
C LEU A 82 0.98 -7.29 -13.40
N ALA A 83 0.03 -6.78 -14.20
CA ALA A 83 -1.20 -7.49 -14.57
C ALA A 83 -1.58 -7.21 -16.04
N PRO A 84 -0.71 -7.57 -17.01
CA PRO A 84 -0.90 -7.19 -18.41
C PRO A 84 -2.19 -7.73 -19.03
N GLN A 85 -2.58 -8.97 -18.75
CA GLN A 85 -3.75 -9.59 -19.34
C GLN A 85 -5.05 -9.00 -18.77
N HIS A 86 -5.12 -8.84 -17.44
CA HIS A 86 -6.28 -8.24 -16.81
C HIS A 86 -6.46 -6.77 -17.18
N VAL A 87 -5.36 -5.99 -17.21
CA VAL A 87 -5.42 -4.59 -17.65
C VAL A 87 -5.90 -4.48 -19.10
N ALA A 88 -5.38 -5.30 -20.00
CA ALA A 88 -5.83 -5.32 -21.38
C ALA A 88 -7.32 -5.68 -21.49
N ASN A 89 -7.78 -6.68 -20.72
CA ASN A 89 -9.16 -7.11 -20.72
C ASN A 89 -10.12 -6.06 -20.14
N ILE A 90 -9.71 -5.40 -19.05
CA ILE A 90 -10.48 -4.30 -18.45
C ILE A 90 -10.63 -3.14 -19.44
N LYS A 91 -9.55 -2.78 -20.16
CA LYS A 91 -9.63 -1.74 -21.19
C LYS A 91 -10.58 -2.15 -22.34
N ALA A 92 -10.60 -3.42 -22.72
CA ALA A 92 -11.57 -3.93 -23.70
C ALA A 92 -13.01 -3.83 -23.19
N LEU A 93 -13.28 -4.24 -21.94
CA LEU A 93 -14.59 -4.09 -21.28
C LEU A 93 -15.03 -2.62 -21.25
N VAL A 94 -14.12 -1.71 -20.89
CA VAL A 94 -14.41 -0.27 -20.85
C VAL A 94 -14.74 0.26 -22.26
N ARG A 95 -13.97 -0.11 -23.28
CA ARG A 95 -14.17 0.34 -24.65
C ARG A 95 -15.46 -0.18 -25.29
N GLU A 96 -15.94 -1.36 -24.88
CA GLU A 96 -17.24 -1.85 -25.31
C GLU A 96 -18.43 -1.29 -24.51
N GLY A 97 -18.16 -0.44 -23.51
CA GLY A 97 -19.18 0.16 -22.64
C GLY A 97 -19.76 -0.82 -21.62
N TYR A 98 -19.03 -1.86 -21.27
CA TYR A 98 -19.51 -2.91 -20.35
C TYR A 98 -19.97 -2.35 -19.01
N PHE A 99 -19.29 -1.37 -18.46
CA PHE A 99 -19.61 -0.81 -17.14
C PHE A 99 -20.66 0.30 -17.18
N ASP A 100 -21.07 0.77 -18.35
CA ASP A 100 -22.02 1.89 -18.47
C ASP A 100 -23.38 1.51 -17.95
N GLY A 101 -23.88 2.28 -16.98
CA GLY A 101 -25.14 2.02 -16.30
C GLY A 101 -25.13 0.85 -15.30
N LEU A 102 -23.98 0.20 -15.06
CA LEU A 102 -23.81 -0.69 -13.95
C LEU A 102 -23.69 0.10 -12.63
N ALA A 103 -23.47 -0.58 -11.51
CA ALA A 103 -23.48 0.07 -10.22
C ALA A 103 -22.45 -0.52 -9.24
N PHE A 104 -22.15 0.25 -8.21
CA PHE A 104 -21.62 -0.31 -6.97
C PHE A 104 -22.73 -1.09 -6.28
N TYR A 105 -22.52 -2.37 -6.07
CA TYR A 105 -23.51 -3.28 -5.50
C TYR A 105 -23.12 -3.84 -4.13
N ARG A 106 -21.89 -3.49 -3.68
CA ARG A 106 -21.35 -3.87 -2.37
C ARG A 106 -20.50 -2.74 -1.80
N ALA A 107 -20.70 -2.43 -0.54
CA ALA A 107 -19.84 -1.57 0.25
C ALA A 107 -19.70 -2.17 1.65
N GLN A 108 -18.64 -2.93 1.85
CA GLN A 108 -18.33 -3.52 3.15
C GLN A 108 -17.49 -2.57 3.98
N ASP A 109 -17.95 -2.29 5.19
CA ASP A 109 -17.23 -1.39 6.09
C ASP A 109 -15.83 -1.86 6.37
N ASN A 110 -14.90 -0.90 6.46
CA ASN A 110 -13.46 -1.11 6.68
C ASN A 110 -12.82 -2.14 5.74
N TYR A 111 -13.36 -2.35 4.53
CA TYR A 111 -12.85 -3.35 3.59
C TYR A 111 -12.86 -2.83 2.15
N VAL A 112 -13.91 -3.10 1.38
CA VAL A 112 -13.96 -2.77 -0.04
C VAL A 112 -15.32 -2.20 -0.46
N VAL A 113 -15.32 -1.43 -1.56
CA VAL A 113 -16.46 -1.23 -2.43
C VAL A 113 -16.28 -2.04 -3.70
N GLN A 114 -17.36 -2.60 -4.24
CA GLN A 114 -17.31 -3.48 -5.41
C GLN A 114 -18.38 -3.07 -6.43
N TRP A 115 -17.99 -3.09 -7.69
CA TRP A 115 -18.88 -2.74 -8.80
C TRP A 115 -18.72 -3.73 -9.95
N GLY A 116 -19.77 -3.84 -10.76
CA GLY A 116 -19.85 -4.74 -11.89
C GLY A 116 -21.31 -5.13 -12.17
N ASP A 117 -21.52 -6.26 -12.82
CA ASP A 117 -22.85 -6.79 -13.13
C ASP A 117 -23.37 -7.72 -12.03
N ALA A 118 -23.90 -7.13 -10.96
CA ALA A 118 -24.43 -7.88 -9.81
C ALA A 118 -25.54 -8.89 -10.17
N ASP A 119 -26.19 -8.71 -11.30
CA ASP A 119 -27.30 -9.55 -11.74
C ASP A 119 -26.86 -10.62 -12.77
N GLU A 120 -25.56 -10.65 -13.13
CA GLU A 120 -24.93 -11.58 -14.08
C GLU A 120 -25.64 -11.66 -15.45
N LYS A 121 -26.20 -10.53 -15.90
CA LYS A 121 -26.99 -10.45 -17.16
C LYS A 121 -26.18 -9.98 -18.35
N ARG A 122 -25.04 -9.32 -18.09
CA ARG A 122 -24.24 -8.67 -19.12
C ARG A 122 -23.11 -9.57 -19.57
N VAL A 123 -23.13 -9.95 -20.83
CA VAL A 123 -22.08 -10.78 -21.43
C VAL A 123 -21.10 -9.87 -22.17
N PRO A 124 -19.80 -9.95 -21.89
CA PRO A 124 -18.76 -9.26 -22.68
C PRO A 124 -18.81 -9.67 -24.15
N ARG A 125 -18.57 -8.73 -25.05
CA ARG A 125 -18.58 -8.99 -26.51
C ARG A 125 -17.20 -9.27 -27.08
N ALA A 126 -16.21 -8.46 -26.68
CA ALA A 126 -14.84 -8.54 -27.15
C ALA A 126 -13.88 -8.99 -26.02
N ALA A 127 -14.21 -8.71 -24.77
CA ALA A 127 -13.41 -9.09 -23.64
C ALA A 127 -13.59 -10.57 -23.28
N LYS A 128 -12.57 -11.14 -22.66
CA LYS A 128 -12.59 -12.52 -22.16
C LYS A 128 -13.42 -12.62 -20.88
N THR A 129 -14.11 -13.72 -20.70
CA THR A 129 -14.91 -14.03 -19.50
C THR A 129 -14.12 -14.80 -18.44
N SER A 130 -12.92 -15.29 -18.77
CA SER A 130 -12.01 -16.00 -17.88
C SER A 130 -10.57 -15.64 -18.22
N LEU A 131 -9.73 -15.46 -17.21
CA LEU A 131 -8.30 -15.19 -17.35
C LEU A 131 -7.51 -15.98 -16.32
N GLN A 132 -6.32 -16.45 -16.74
CA GLN A 132 -5.37 -16.99 -15.77
C GLN A 132 -4.96 -15.90 -14.77
N PRO A 133 -4.87 -16.24 -13.48
CA PRO A 133 -4.61 -15.23 -12.44
C PRO A 133 -3.21 -14.61 -12.60
N GLU A 134 -3.13 -13.30 -12.40
CA GLU A 134 -1.88 -12.54 -12.34
C GLU A 134 -1.63 -12.10 -10.89
N PHE A 135 -1.62 -13.06 -9.98
CA PHE A 135 -1.40 -12.82 -8.55
C PHE A 135 0.03 -12.36 -8.23
N THR A 136 0.97 -12.75 -9.09
CA THR A 136 2.36 -12.33 -9.09
C THR A 136 2.84 -12.19 -10.53
N ALA A 137 3.84 -11.33 -10.74
CA ALA A 137 4.58 -11.23 -11.99
C ALA A 137 6.01 -11.76 -11.79
N THR A 138 6.54 -12.45 -12.80
CA THR A 138 7.97 -12.78 -12.85
C THR A 138 8.74 -11.51 -13.18
N VAL A 139 9.78 -11.19 -12.39
CA VAL A 139 10.58 -9.99 -12.54
C VAL A 139 12.08 -10.31 -12.44
N GLY A 140 12.87 -9.62 -13.25
CA GLY A 140 14.34 -9.70 -13.21
C GLY A 140 14.97 -8.75 -12.19
N ASP A 141 16.30 -8.70 -12.20
CA ASP A 141 17.06 -7.76 -11.37
C ASP A 141 16.91 -6.30 -11.82
N ASP A 142 16.55 -6.08 -13.08
CA ASP A 142 16.28 -4.78 -13.70
C ASP A 142 14.88 -4.22 -13.38
N PHE A 143 14.07 -4.96 -12.62
CA PHE A 143 12.75 -4.49 -12.20
C PHE A 143 12.88 -3.20 -11.37
N PRO A 144 12.29 -2.07 -11.83
CA PRO A 144 12.37 -0.81 -11.11
C PRO A 144 11.67 -0.93 -9.77
N PHE A 145 12.45 -0.84 -8.69
CA PHE A 145 11.96 -1.05 -7.34
C PHE A 145 12.67 -0.12 -6.35
N THR A 146 11.94 0.83 -5.83
CA THR A 146 12.38 1.68 -4.72
C THR A 146 12.01 0.99 -3.41
N ARG A 147 13.01 0.37 -2.79
CA ARG A 147 12.82 -0.41 -1.57
C ARG A 147 12.47 0.49 -0.38
N LEU A 148 11.49 0.08 0.41
CA LEU A 148 11.24 0.63 1.74
C LEU A 148 12.23 -0.01 2.74
N PRO A 149 12.88 0.77 3.63
CA PRO A 149 13.90 0.23 4.53
C PRO A 149 13.34 -0.71 5.60
N ASP A 150 12.08 -0.51 5.97
CA ASP A 150 11.45 -1.25 7.05
C ASP A 150 10.95 -2.63 6.61
N GLY A 151 10.90 -3.56 7.54
CA GLY A 151 10.38 -4.92 7.30
C GLY A 151 8.86 -4.93 7.12
N ASP A 152 8.37 -6.02 6.51
CA ASP A 152 6.93 -6.21 6.24
C ASP A 152 6.52 -7.64 6.61
N GLY A 153 5.32 -7.80 7.16
CA GLY A 153 4.81 -9.12 7.58
C GLY A 153 4.30 -9.99 6.43
N TYR A 154 4.18 -9.47 5.21
CA TYR A 154 3.55 -10.15 4.06
C TYR A 154 4.51 -10.39 2.90
N ALA A 155 5.68 -9.75 2.89
CA ALA A 155 6.66 -9.86 1.82
C ALA A 155 8.10 -9.81 2.35
N PRO A 156 9.07 -10.53 1.73
CA PRO A 156 10.49 -10.42 2.06
C PRO A 156 11.04 -9.00 1.85
N GLU A 157 10.56 -8.32 0.83
CA GLU A 157 10.87 -6.92 0.54
C GLU A 157 9.59 -6.19 0.16
N VAL A 158 9.47 -4.94 0.59
CA VAL A 158 8.39 -4.04 0.19
C VAL A 158 8.95 -2.72 -0.30
N GLY A 159 8.20 -2.07 -1.16
CA GLY A 159 8.60 -0.80 -1.74
C GLY A 159 7.65 -0.36 -2.84
N PHE A 160 8.19 0.38 -3.81
CA PHE A 160 7.39 0.99 -4.86
C PHE A 160 7.96 0.70 -6.24
N SER A 161 7.09 0.44 -7.19
CA SER A 161 7.43 0.36 -8.61
C SER A 161 6.51 1.28 -9.41
N GLY A 162 7.09 2.32 -10.04
CA GLY A 162 6.32 3.28 -10.84
C GLY A 162 5.21 4.00 -10.08
N GLY A 163 5.30 4.14 -8.75
CA GLY A 163 4.28 4.77 -7.92
C GLY A 163 3.24 3.82 -7.35
N PHE A 164 3.41 2.51 -7.51
CA PHE A 164 2.53 1.49 -6.93
C PHE A 164 3.21 0.78 -5.77
N PRO A 165 2.50 0.53 -4.65
CA PRO A 165 3.00 -0.30 -3.56
C PRO A 165 3.16 -1.75 -4.02
N VAL A 166 4.34 -2.32 -3.79
CA VAL A 166 4.74 -3.64 -4.30
C VAL A 166 5.39 -4.47 -3.20
N GLY A 167 4.97 -5.73 -3.09
CA GLY A 167 5.74 -6.77 -2.42
C GLY A 167 6.66 -7.47 -3.43
N ARG A 168 7.87 -7.82 -3.02
CA ARG A 168 8.87 -8.52 -3.84
C ARG A 168 9.48 -9.69 -3.11
N ASP A 169 9.64 -10.79 -3.81
CA ASP A 169 10.48 -11.93 -3.41
C ASP A 169 11.60 -12.08 -4.42
N ARG A 170 12.77 -11.53 -4.11
CA ARG A 170 13.93 -11.57 -5.00
C ARG A 170 14.46 -12.97 -5.22
N ALA A 171 14.39 -13.83 -4.19
CA ALA A 171 14.86 -15.21 -4.30
C ALA A 171 14.01 -16.02 -5.27
N ARG A 172 12.72 -15.69 -5.39
CA ARG A 172 11.79 -16.31 -6.35
C ARG A 172 11.68 -15.57 -7.66
N GLY A 173 12.30 -14.41 -7.80
CA GLY A 173 12.16 -13.55 -8.99
C GLY A 173 10.72 -13.09 -9.21
N THR A 174 9.96 -12.79 -8.15
CA THR A 174 8.56 -12.42 -8.25
C THR A 174 8.25 -11.11 -7.55
N ALA A 175 7.26 -10.38 -8.10
CA ALA A 175 6.69 -9.18 -7.47
C ALA A 175 5.16 -9.19 -7.61
N TRP A 176 4.47 -8.46 -6.74
CA TRP A 176 3.02 -8.32 -6.75
C TRP A 176 2.58 -6.98 -6.19
N LEU A 177 1.42 -6.52 -6.62
CA LEU A 177 0.81 -5.32 -6.07
C LEU A 177 0.23 -5.60 -4.69
N ALA A 178 0.45 -4.68 -3.77
CA ALA A 178 -0.05 -4.79 -2.41
C ALA A 178 -1.47 -4.20 -2.29
N HIS A 179 -2.31 -4.85 -1.49
CA HIS A 179 -3.67 -4.38 -1.16
C HIS A 179 -3.63 -3.23 -0.14
N CYS A 180 -3.12 -2.07 -0.56
CA CYS A 180 -3.21 -0.85 0.23
C CYS A 180 -4.55 -0.14 0.02
N TYR A 181 -4.85 0.87 0.86
CA TYR A 181 -6.01 1.74 0.64
C TYR A 181 -6.00 2.33 -0.76
N GLY A 182 -7.13 2.24 -1.45
CA GLY A 182 -7.27 2.66 -2.84
C GLY A 182 -6.79 1.64 -3.88
N ALA A 183 -6.20 0.49 -3.50
CA ALA A 183 -5.89 -0.58 -4.45
C ALA A 183 -7.15 -1.06 -5.16
N VAL A 184 -7.06 -1.25 -6.49
CA VAL A 184 -8.16 -1.78 -7.32
C VAL A 184 -7.80 -3.20 -7.73
N GLY A 185 -8.68 -4.14 -7.41
CA GLY A 185 -8.50 -5.56 -7.72
C GLY A 185 -9.69 -6.13 -8.49
N VAL A 186 -9.47 -7.33 -9.02
CA VAL A 186 -10.48 -8.09 -9.79
C VAL A 186 -11.19 -9.05 -8.86
N ALA A 187 -12.50 -8.89 -8.70
CA ALA A 187 -13.29 -9.85 -7.95
C ALA A 187 -13.36 -11.20 -8.69
N ARG A 188 -13.36 -12.29 -7.94
CA ARG A 188 -13.40 -13.65 -8.44
C ARG A 188 -14.19 -14.57 -7.53
N GLY A 189 -14.63 -15.68 -8.08
CA GLY A 189 -15.15 -16.82 -7.33
C GLY A 189 -14.03 -17.70 -6.72
N ASN A 190 -14.35 -18.94 -6.40
CA ASN A 190 -13.38 -19.90 -5.84
C ASN A 190 -12.34 -20.32 -6.86
N ASP A 191 -12.70 -20.48 -8.13
CA ASP A 191 -11.74 -20.74 -9.20
C ASP A 191 -10.83 -19.52 -9.41
N PRO A 192 -9.51 -19.64 -9.29
CA PRO A 192 -8.59 -18.53 -9.53
C PRO A 192 -8.74 -17.87 -10.92
N ALA A 193 -9.15 -18.63 -11.95
CA ALA A 193 -9.33 -18.14 -13.31
C ALA A 193 -10.70 -17.47 -13.55
N SER A 194 -11.60 -17.46 -12.57
CA SER A 194 -12.94 -16.85 -12.72
C SER A 194 -12.94 -15.33 -12.73
N GLY A 195 -11.85 -14.68 -12.29
CA GLY A 195 -11.72 -13.23 -12.32
C GLY A 195 -11.29 -12.75 -13.70
N SER A 196 -12.17 -12.06 -14.41
CA SER A 196 -11.87 -11.52 -15.75
C SER A 196 -11.75 -9.99 -15.79
N GLY A 197 -12.17 -9.32 -14.72
CA GLY A 197 -12.29 -7.86 -14.66
C GLY A 197 -13.70 -7.34 -14.92
N THR A 198 -14.68 -8.21 -15.13
CA THR A 198 -16.11 -7.85 -15.20
C THR A 198 -16.62 -7.27 -13.89
N ASP A 199 -16.01 -7.66 -12.79
CA ASP A 199 -16.25 -7.17 -11.45
C ASP A 199 -14.95 -6.69 -10.82
N LEU A 200 -14.97 -5.45 -10.36
CA LEU A 200 -13.84 -4.78 -9.76
C LEU A 200 -14.18 -4.30 -8.34
N TYR A 201 -13.17 -4.20 -7.50
CA TYR A 201 -13.32 -3.58 -6.18
C TYR A 201 -12.21 -2.57 -5.93
N ALA A 202 -12.48 -1.62 -5.03
CA ALA A 202 -11.48 -0.73 -4.47
C ALA A 202 -11.43 -0.88 -2.93
N VAL A 203 -10.23 -0.92 -2.38
CA VAL A 203 -10.02 -0.98 -0.93
C VAL A 203 -10.36 0.37 -0.32
N ILE A 204 -11.31 0.40 0.63
CA ILE A 204 -11.78 1.62 1.32
C ILE A 204 -11.51 1.61 2.83
N GLY A 205 -10.79 0.64 3.32
CA GLY A 205 -10.50 0.47 4.74
C GLY A 205 -9.09 0.03 5.02
N GLN A 206 -8.90 -0.65 6.14
CA GLN A 206 -7.62 -1.21 6.51
C GLN A 206 -7.09 -2.13 5.41
N ALA A 207 -5.80 -1.99 5.11
CA ALA A 207 -5.14 -2.74 4.05
C ALA A 207 -5.29 -4.26 4.22
N PRO A 208 -6.06 -4.95 3.36
CA PRO A 208 -6.29 -6.40 3.48
C PRO A 208 -5.13 -7.19 2.86
N ARG A 209 -3.92 -7.00 3.39
CA ARG A 209 -2.67 -7.59 2.89
C ARG A 209 -2.71 -9.13 2.83
N HIS A 210 -3.60 -9.79 3.59
CA HIS A 210 -3.84 -11.24 3.47
C HIS A 210 -4.37 -11.66 2.09
N LEU A 211 -4.91 -10.73 1.31
CA LEU A 211 -5.32 -10.96 -0.09
C LEU A 211 -4.15 -10.90 -1.07
N ASP A 212 -2.99 -10.39 -0.67
CA ASP A 212 -1.80 -10.35 -1.51
C ASP A 212 -1.49 -11.75 -2.04
N ARG A 213 -1.23 -11.86 -3.34
CA ARG A 213 -0.99 -13.13 -4.08
C ARG A 213 -2.18 -14.11 -4.09
N ASN A 214 -3.36 -13.65 -3.75
CA ASN A 214 -4.61 -14.42 -3.83
C ASN A 214 -5.63 -13.79 -4.76
N ILE A 215 -5.47 -12.51 -5.08
CA ILE A 215 -6.34 -11.79 -6.01
C ILE A 215 -5.46 -10.91 -6.90
N THR A 216 -5.82 -10.79 -8.17
CA THR A 216 -5.12 -9.88 -9.09
C THR A 216 -5.47 -8.44 -8.78
N VAL A 217 -4.49 -7.65 -8.38
CA VAL A 217 -4.59 -6.19 -8.28
C VAL A 217 -4.18 -5.61 -9.63
N VAL A 218 -4.94 -4.65 -10.14
CA VAL A 218 -4.76 -4.10 -11.49
C VAL A 218 -4.40 -2.62 -11.51
N GLY A 219 -4.48 -1.95 -10.36
CA GLY A 219 -4.21 -0.53 -10.27
C GLY A 219 -4.55 0.06 -8.92
N ARG A 220 -4.68 1.38 -8.90
CA ARG A 220 -5.10 2.14 -7.70
C ARG A 220 -5.96 3.34 -8.07
N VAL A 221 -6.80 3.76 -7.16
CA VAL A 221 -7.50 5.05 -7.25
C VAL A 221 -6.50 6.17 -6.94
N VAL A 222 -6.40 7.15 -7.81
CA VAL A 222 -5.52 8.31 -7.66
C VAL A 222 -6.28 9.62 -7.39
N GLN A 223 -7.58 9.64 -7.64
CA GLN A 223 -8.50 10.74 -7.31
C GLN A 223 -9.91 10.18 -7.12
N GLY A 224 -10.69 10.78 -6.21
CA GLY A 224 -12.11 10.42 -6.00
C GLY A 224 -12.32 9.34 -4.93
N MET A 225 -11.31 9.03 -4.08
CA MET A 225 -11.48 8.09 -2.97
C MET A 225 -12.57 8.53 -1.98
N GLU A 226 -12.77 9.84 -1.80
CA GLU A 226 -13.84 10.40 -0.98
C GLU A 226 -15.24 10.03 -1.51
N LEU A 227 -15.39 9.85 -2.81
CA LEU A 227 -16.65 9.38 -3.42
C LEU A 227 -16.91 7.91 -3.10
N LEU A 228 -15.87 7.09 -3.07
CA LEU A 228 -15.94 5.66 -2.79
C LEU A 228 -16.10 5.36 -1.29
N SER A 229 -15.28 6.02 -0.47
CA SER A 229 -15.27 5.80 0.98
C SER A 229 -16.53 6.31 1.68
N THR A 230 -17.32 7.18 1.03
CA THR A 230 -18.61 7.70 1.56
C THR A 230 -19.84 6.98 1.01
N LEU A 231 -19.69 5.92 0.22
CA LEU A 231 -20.82 5.10 -0.20
C LEU A 231 -21.51 4.49 1.02
N PRO A 232 -22.85 4.46 1.04
CA PRO A 232 -23.61 3.81 2.11
C PRO A 232 -23.11 2.38 2.31
N ARG A 233 -22.93 1.97 3.56
CA ARG A 233 -22.49 0.60 3.85
C ARG A 233 -23.66 -0.36 3.65
N GLY A 234 -23.41 -1.47 2.96
CA GLY A 234 -24.36 -2.56 2.89
C GLY A 234 -24.42 -3.33 4.22
N PRO A 235 -25.45 -4.15 4.42
CA PRO A 235 -25.62 -4.91 5.66
C PRO A 235 -24.51 -5.93 5.91
N ALA A 236 -24.20 -6.14 7.19
CA ALA A 236 -23.27 -7.19 7.60
C ALA A 236 -23.81 -8.59 7.21
N PRO A 237 -22.91 -9.60 6.99
CA PRO A 237 -21.46 -9.51 7.18
C PRO A 237 -20.69 -9.06 5.95
N MET A 238 -21.28 -9.12 4.76
CA MET A 238 -20.55 -9.01 3.50
C MET A 238 -20.68 -7.63 2.81
N GLY A 239 -21.63 -6.80 3.23
CA GLY A 239 -21.83 -5.46 2.69
C GLY A 239 -22.50 -5.41 1.30
N PHE A 240 -23.15 -6.50 0.85
CA PHE A 240 -23.95 -6.48 -0.37
C PHE A 240 -25.28 -5.75 -0.13
N TYR A 241 -25.67 -4.90 -1.08
CA TYR A 241 -26.95 -4.23 -0.99
C TYR A 241 -28.11 -5.19 -1.26
N GLY A 242 -29.18 -5.05 -0.50
CA GLY A 242 -30.35 -5.92 -0.59
C GLY A 242 -31.22 -5.67 -1.82
N SER A 243 -31.15 -4.47 -2.41
CA SER A 243 -31.96 -4.08 -3.55
C SER A 243 -31.18 -3.21 -4.55
N ALA A 244 -31.66 -3.15 -5.78
CA ALA A 244 -31.09 -2.28 -6.81
C ALA A 244 -31.22 -0.79 -6.46
N ALA A 245 -32.20 -0.38 -5.68
CA ALA A 245 -32.41 1.00 -5.26
C ALA A 245 -31.32 1.50 -4.30
N GLU A 246 -30.61 0.62 -3.59
CA GLU A 246 -29.51 0.96 -2.69
C GLU A 246 -28.18 1.10 -3.42
N ARG A 247 -28.10 0.59 -4.66
CA ARG A 247 -26.89 0.60 -5.47
C ARG A 247 -26.57 2.02 -5.94
N THR A 248 -25.29 2.38 -5.94
CA THR A 248 -24.83 3.66 -6.50
C THR A 248 -24.51 3.47 -7.98
N PRO A 249 -25.22 4.15 -8.90
CA PRO A 249 -25.02 3.97 -10.34
C PRO A 249 -23.69 4.54 -10.83
N ILE A 250 -23.11 3.87 -11.81
CA ILE A 250 -21.99 4.32 -12.63
C ILE A 250 -22.57 4.83 -13.95
N ARG A 251 -22.41 6.10 -14.27
CA ARG A 251 -22.91 6.66 -15.52
C ARG A 251 -22.17 6.05 -16.71
N GLN A 252 -20.86 6.07 -16.64
CA GLN A 252 -19.97 5.49 -17.65
C GLN A 252 -18.57 5.29 -17.13
N VAL A 253 -17.83 4.40 -17.80
CA VAL A 253 -16.37 4.25 -17.59
C VAL A 253 -15.66 4.46 -18.92
N ARG A 254 -14.56 5.22 -18.92
CA ARG A 254 -13.77 5.50 -20.14
C ARG A 254 -12.29 5.35 -19.88
N VAL A 255 -11.56 4.87 -20.88
CA VAL A 255 -10.11 5.02 -20.94
C VAL A 255 -9.80 6.49 -21.23
N ALA A 256 -8.91 7.10 -20.47
CA ALA A 256 -8.65 8.54 -20.61
C ALA A 256 -8.13 8.94 -22.00
N ALA A 257 -7.42 8.03 -22.68
CA ALA A 257 -6.96 8.25 -24.06
C ALA A 257 -8.12 8.44 -25.04
N ASP A 258 -9.25 7.76 -24.81
CA ASP A 258 -10.43 7.79 -25.66
C ASP A 258 -11.33 9.02 -25.38
N VAL A 259 -11.00 9.82 -24.35
CA VAL A 259 -11.72 11.04 -23.99
C VAL A 259 -11.10 12.25 -24.70
N PRO A 260 -11.90 13.13 -25.34
CA PRO A 260 -11.38 14.37 -25.93
C PRO A 260 -10.58 15.20 -24.90
N ALA A 261 -9.57 15.93 -25.37
CA ALA A 261 -8.64 16.68 -24.51
C ALA A 261 -9.35 17.60 -23.50
N ALA A 262 -10.43 18.27 -23.92
CA ALA A 262 -11.22 19.16 -23.06
C ALA A 262 -11.95 18.43 -21.91
N GLY A 263 -12.15 17.10 -22.04
CA GLY A 263 -12.78 16.27 -21.01
C GLY A 263 -11.78 15.56 -20.09
N ARG A 264 -10.48 15.69 -20.36
CA ARG A 264 -9.43 15.05 -19.57
C ARG A 264 -9.15 15.81 -18.27
N THR A 265 -8.82 15.07 -17.23
CA THR A 265 -8.35 15.66 -15.96
C THR A 265 -6.83 15.70 -15.99
N ALA A 266 -6.26 16.90 -15.92
CA ALA A 266 -4.83 17.07 -15.72
C ALA A 266 -4.49 16.67 -14.27
N LEU A 267 -3.73 15.60 -14.10
CA LEU A 267 -3.33 15.06 -12.81
C LEU A 267 -1.90 14.52 -12.88
N GLN A 268 -1.11 14.91 -11.90
CA GLN A 268 0.24 14.36 -11.70
C GLN A 268 0.28 13.55 -10.41
N VAL A 269 1.07 12.50 -10.41
CA VAL A 269 1.37 11.66 -9.25
C VAL A 269 2.85 11.76 -8.90
N ILE A 270 3.17 11.66 -7.61
CA ILE A 270 4.57 11.68 -7.16
C ILE A 270 5.34 10.50 -7.76
N ARG A 271 6.56 10.74 -8.19
CA ARG A 271 7.50 9.68 -8.55
C ARG A 271 8.11 9.11 -7.28
N THR A 272 8.16 7.79 -7.20
CA THR A 272 8.65 7.09 -6.00
C THR A 272 10.14 6.76 -6.04
N ASP A 273 10.84 7.17 -7.10
CA ASP A 273 12.27 6.98 -7.34
C ASP A 273 13.07 8.28 -7.19
N THR A 274 12.56 9.27 -6.46
CA THR A 274 13.17 10.59 -6.27
C THR A 274 13.59 10.84 -4.82
N ALA A 275 14.52 11.78 -4.64
CA ALA A 275 14.95 12.22 -3.31
C ALA A 275 13.78 12.84 -2.51
N THR A 276 12.90 13.58 -3.18
CA THR A 276 11.70 14.15 -2.56
C THR A 276 10.78 13.07 -1.98
N PHE A 277 10.60 11.96 -2.68
CA PHE A 277 9.81 10.85 -2.17
C PHE A 277 10.49 10.15 -0.99
N ALA A 278 11.82 9.98 -1.05
CA ALA A 278 12.59 9.44 0.07
C ALA A 278 12.45 10.33 1.32
N GLU A 279 12.55 11.65 1.16
CA GLU A 279 12.35 12.62 2.24
C GLU A 279 10.92 12.57 2.81
N LEU A 280 9.90 12.47 1.94
CA LEU A 280 8.50 12.30 2.37
C LEU A 280 8.31 11.03 3.22
N THR A 281 8.91 9.94 2.78
CA THR A 281 8.85 8.65 3.48
C THR A 281 9.52 8.77 4.85
N GLU A 282 10.72 9.36 4.90
CA GLU A 282 11.48 9.54 6.13
C GLU A 282 10.78 10.50 7.10
N ALA A 283 10.25 11.61 6.58
CA ALA A 283 9.49 12.56 7.38
C ALA A 283 8.20 11.95 7.97
N ARG A 284 7.64 10.93 7.33
CA ARG A 284 6.50 10.19 7.87
C ARG A 284 6.94 9.13 8.88
N ARG A 285 8.06 8.46 8.60
CA ARG A 285 8.66 7.41 9.41
C ARG A 285 9.16 7.93 10.77
N ASN A 286 9.84 9.07 10.75
CA ASN A 286 10.48 9.68 11.91
C ASN A 286 9.96 11.10 12.20
N ARG A 287 8.64 11.26 12.12
CA ARG A 287 8.00 12.55 12.32
C ARG A 287 8.25 13.10 13.72
N ILE A 288 8.86 14.27 13.79
CA ILE A 288 9.05 15.07 15.00
C ILE A 288 8.57 16.50 14.71
N ASP A 289 7.59 16.95 15.47
CA ASP A 289 7.04 18.31 15.39
C ASP A 289 6.40 18.69 16.75
N ASP A 290 5.69 19.83 16.80
CA ASP A 290 5.07 20.31 18.04
C ASP A 290 4.06 19.32 18.62
N TRP A 291 3.48 18.46 17.81
CA TRP A 291 2.50 17.45 18.23
C TRP A 291 3.11 16.06 18.38
N ASN A 292 3.94 15.63 17.43
CA ASN A 292 4.58 14.31 17.44
C ASN A 292 5.93 14.39 18.17
N LYS A 293 5.98 13.85 19.39
CA LYS A 293 7.17 13.90 20.26
C LYS A 293 8.03 12.64 20.20
N VAL A 294 7.43 11.52 19.83
CA VAL A 294 8.12 10.22 19.75
C VAL A 294 8.04 9.74 18.30
N PRO A 295 9.18 9.66 17.59
CA PRO A 295 9.21 9.11 16.24
C PRO A 295 8.94 7.62 16.26
N ALA A 296 8.19 7.12 15.27
CA ALA A 296 7.87 5.69 15.18
C ALA A 296 9.10 4.83 14.85
N GLY A 297 10.09 5.38 14.12
CA GLY A 297 11.26 4.63 13.65
C GLY A 297 10.93 3.56 12.61
N HIS A 298 9.66 3.49 12.18
CA HIS A 298 9.13 2.49 11.28
C HIS A 298 7.96 3.05 10.46
N ILE A 299 7.82 2.56 9.23
CA ILE A 299 6.66 2.86 8.39
C ILE A 299 6.22 1.61 7.61
N GLU A 300 4.94 1.28 7.73
CA GLU A 300 4.30 0.24 6.92
C GLU A 300 4.13 0.69 5.47
N LEU A 301 4.27 -0.24 4.52
CA LEU A 301 4.14 0.03 3.08
C LEU A 301 2.87 0.84 2.75
N CYS A 302 1.74 0.44 3.32
CA CYS A 302 0.45 1.06 3.04
C CYS A 302 0.23 2.41 3.76
N ASN A 303 1.14 2.81 4.65
CA ASN A 303 1.11 4.10 5.34
C ASN A 303 2.01 5.16 4.70
N VAL A 304 2.77 4.80 3.66
CA VAL A 304 3.56 5.76 2.89
C VAL A 304 2.63 6.60 2.01
N PRO A 305 2.65 7.94 2.12
CA PRO A 305 1.78 8.80 1.32
C PRO A 305 2.19 8.78 -0.16
N LEU A 306 1.20 8.71 -1.03
CA LEU A 306 1.35 8.80 -2.48
C LEU A 306 0.54 9.98 -3.02
N PRO A 307 1.02 11.22 -2.81
CA PRO A 307 0.28 12.42 -3.16
C PRO A 307 0.10 12.58 -4.67
N THR A 308 -0.98 13.27 -5.00
CA THR A 308 -1.31 13.72 -6.35
C THR A 308 -1.43 15.23 -6.37
N ARG A 309 -1.26 15.86 -7.53
CA ARG A 309 -1.48 17.30 -7.70
C ARG A 309 -2.08 17.61 -9.08
N ARG A 310 -2.69 18.76 -9.21
CA ARG A 310 -2.94 19.36 -10.52
C ARG A 310 -1.68 20.13 -10.96
N PRO A 311 -1.23 19.99 -12.23
CA PRO A 311 -0.07 20.72 -12.75
C PRO A 311 -0.30 22.24 -12.77
#